data_9fb6e48fdb34940364217f81d768d6d8
#
_entry.id   9fb6e48fdb34940364217f81d768d6d8
#
_cell.length_a   1.000
_cell.length_b   1.000
_cell.length_c   1.000
_cell.angle_alpha   90.00
_cell.angle_beta   90.00
_cell.angle_gamma   90.00
#
_symmetry.space_group_name_H-M   'P 1'
#
loop_
_entity.id
_entity.type
_entity.pdbx_description
1 polymer ?
#
loop_
_entity_poly.entity_id
_entity_poly.type
_entity_poly.pdbx_seq_one_letter_code
_entity_poly.pdbx_strand_id
1 'polypeptide(L)' 'MSHQVDAIPASMEDSDVAHRFEKHNLISAPVIDKDNRLLGRITIDDVVDVIRDEAEHSMLSM' A
#
# COMPACT_ATOMS: atom_id res chain seq x y z
N MET A 1 20.42 -3.23 13.46
CA MET A 1 20.03 -3.14 12.46
C MET A 1 18.94 -2.36 12.29
N SER A 2 18.93 -1.74 11.50
CA SER A 2 17.98 -0.92 11.48
C SER A 2 16.93 -1.44 10.88
N HIS A 3 15.86 -1.32 11.28
CA HIS A 3 14.86 -1.71 10.70
C HIS A 3 14.28 -0.71 10.07
N GLN A 4 14.19 -0.65 8.92
CA GLN A 4 13.57 0.21 8.22
C GLN A 4 12.21 -0.11 8.14
N VAL A 5 11.34 0.57 8.60
CA VAL A 5 9.95 0.37 8.46
C VAL A 5 9.57 0.91 7.15
N ASP A 6 8.86 0.19 6.34
CA ASP A 6 8.43 0.62 5.04
C ASP A 6 7.23 1.53 5.17
N ALA A 7 7.47 2.77 5.50
CA ALA A 7 6.39 3.73 5.64
C ALA A 7 5.81 4.11 4.28
N ILE A 8 4.50 4.33 4.25
CA ILE A 8 3.81 4.65 3.01
C ILE A 8 3.43 6.11 3.04
N PRO A 9 3.95 6.92 2.11
CA PRO A 9 3.55 8.32 2.03
C PRO A 9 2.08 8.43 1.67
N ALA A 10 1.37 9.34 2.30
CA ALA A 10 -0.05 9.48 2.03
C ALA A 10 -0.33 9.86 0.57
N SER A 11 0.65 10.44 -0.10
CA SER A 11 0.46 10.83 -1.48
C SER A 11 0.72 9.69 -2.46
N MET A 12 1.15 8.53 -1.97
CA MET A 12 1.44 7.42 -2.87
C MET A 12 0.14 6.89 -3.46
N GLU A 13 0.19 6.49 -4.72
CA GLU A 13 -0.98 5.96 -5.36
C GLU A 13 -1.28 4.56 -4.89
N ASP A 14 -2.52 4.15 -5.01
CA ASP A 14 -2.95 2.83 -4.55
C ASP A 14 -2.17 1.72 -5.22
N SER A 15 -1.95 1.83 -6.51
CA SER A 15 -1.22 0.78 -7.22
C SER A 15 0.22 0.69 -6.75
N ASP A 16 0.83 1.82 -6.43
CA ASP A 16 2.19 1.81 -5.92
C ASP A 16 2.22 1.21 -4.53
N VAL A 17 1.21 1.48 -3.71
CA VAL A 17 1.12 0.90 -2.38
C VAL A 17 1.03 -0.61 -2.50
N ALA A 18 0.19 -1.09 -3.40
CA ALA A 18 0.03 -2.53 -3.59
C ALA A 18 1.34 -3.18 -4.03
N HIS A 19 2.05 -2.52 -4.94
CA HIS A 19 3.32 -3.06 -5.40
C HIS A 19 4.33 -3.12 -4.27
N ARG A 20 4.33 -2.11 -3.40
CA ARG A 20 5.27 -2.08 -2.30
C ARG A 20 4.98 -3.22 -1.32
N PHE A 21 3.70 -3.47 -1.04
CA PHE A 21 3.32 -4.56 -0.16
C PHE A 21 3.76 -5.90 -0.76
N GLU A 22 3.55 -6.09 -2.04
CA GLU A 22 3.94 -7.33 -2.68
C GLU A 22 5.45 -7.50 -2.72
N LYS A 23 6.14 -6.44 -3.08
CA LYS A 23 7.57 -6.52 -3.23
C LYS A 23 8.27 -6.82 -1.93
N HIS A 24 7.76 -6.27 -0.84
CA HIS A 24 8.41 -6.43 0.45
C HIS A 24 7.69 -7.42 1.35
N ASN A 25 6.66 -8.08 0.84
CA ASN A 25 5.90 -9.06 1.62
C ASN A 25 5.38 -8.44 2.91
N LEU A 26 4.84 -7.26 2.82
CA LEU A 26 4.36 -6.57 3.99
C LEU A 26 3.00 -7.07 4.40
N ILE A 27 2.71 -7.05 5.67
CA ILE A 27 1.40 -7.38 6.18
C ILE A 27 0.70 -6.09 6.59
N SER A 28 1.46 -5.13 7.07
CA SER A 28 0.91 -3.82 7.40
C SER A 28 2.04 -2.82 7.33
N ALA A 29 1.70 -1.57 7.18
CA ALA A 29 2.69 -0.51 7.11
C ALA A 29 2.09 0.78 7.61
N PRO A 30 2.89 1.65 8.21
CA PRO A 30 2.39 2.94 8.66
C PRO A 30 2.24 3.90 7.50
N VAL A 31 1.25 4.77 7.58
CA VAL A 31 1.05 5.80 6.57
C VAL A 31 1.48 7.11 7.19
N ILE A 32 2.32 7.85 6.49
CA ILE A 32 2.86 9.09 6.99
C ILE A 32 2.58 10.23 6.04
N ASP A 33 2.68 11.44 6.54
CA ASP A 33 2.52 12.60 5.66
C ASP A 33 3.89 13.10 5.24
N LYS A 34 3.93 14.24 4.58
CA LYS A 34 5.18 14.75 4.07
C LYS A 34 6.13 15.16 5.19
N ASP A 35 5.62 15.37 6.38
CA ASP A 35 6.45 15.71 7.52
C ASP A 35 6.84 14.48 8.33
N ASN A 36 6.62 13.31 7.77
CA ASN A 36 6.93 12.05 8.45
C ASN A 36 6.10 11.86 9.70
N ARG A 37 4.90 12.44 9.74
CA ARG A 37 4.04 12.22 10.86
C ARG A 37 3.15 11.05 10.60
N LEU A 38 2.93 10.23 11.59
CA LEU A 38 2.09 9.05 11.45
C LEU A 38 0.63 9.45 11.29
N LEU A 39 0.04 9.13 10.16
CA LEU A 39 -1.36 9.41 9.92
C LEU A 39 -2.24 8.20 10.21
N GLY A 40 -1.71 7.01 10.05
CA GLY A 40 -2.49 5.81 10.27
C GLY A 40 -1.71 4.60 9.84
N ARG A 41 -2.43 3.52 9.57
CA ARG A 41 -1.78 2.28 9.17
C ARG A 41 -2.63 1.59 8.13
N ILE A 42 -1.99 0.97 7.17
CA ILE A 42 -2.70 0.25 6.15
C ILE A 42 -2.30 -1.22 6.26
N THR A 43 -3.24 -2.12 6.06
CA THR A 43 -2.97 -3.55 6.18
C THR A 43 -3.10 -4.21 4.83
N ILE A 44 -2.61 -5.45 4.75
CA ILE A 44 -2.65 -6.19 3.50
C ILE A 44 -4.08 -6.42 3.05
N ASP A 45 -5.02 -6.49 3.96
CA ASP A 45 -6.42 -6.67 3.59
C ASP A 45 -6.90 -5.52 2.71
N ASP A 46 -6.50 -4.30 3.05
CA ASP A 46 -6.87 -3.15 2.23
C ASP A 46 -6.15 -3.19 0.90
N VAL A 47 -4.91 -3.63 0.91
CA VAL A 47 -4.13 -3.68 -0.33
C VAL A 47 -4.71 -4.73 -1.27
N VAL A 48 -5.16 -5.84 -0.71
CA VAL A 48 -5.74 -6.90 -1.53
C VAL A 48 -6.99 -6.38 -2.24
N ASP A 49 -7.78 -5.57 -1.56
CA ASP A 49 -8.94 -4.98 -2.19
C ASP A 49 -8.56 -4.14 -3.40
N VAL A 50 -7.51 -3.36 -3.28
CA VAL A 50 -7.04 -2.55 -4.38
C VAL A 50 -6.60 -3.43 -5.56
N ILE A 51 -5.86 -4.49 -5.27
CA ILE A 51 -5.39 -5.38 -6.30
C ILE A 51 -6.53 -6.05 -7.01
N ARG A 52 -7.52 -6.49 -6.25
CA ARG A 52 -8.64 -7.18 -6.84
C ARG A 52 -9.49 -6.23 -7.67
N ASP A 53 -9.66 -5.02 -7.20
CA ASP A 53 -10.43 -4.04 -7.91
C ASP A 53 -9.81 -3.76 -9.27
N GLU A 54 -8.51 -3.64 -9.32
CA GLU A 54 -7.84 -3.40 -10.58
C GLU A 54 -7.98 -4.59 -11.52
N ALA A 55 -7.88 -5.80 -10.97
CA ALA A 55 -8.01 -6.98 -11.79
C ALA A 55 -9.42 -7.11 -12.35
N GLU A 56 -10.41 -6.86 -11.52
CA GLU A 56 -11.78 -6.94 -11.99
C GLU A 56 -12.06 -5.88 -13.02
N HIS A 57 -11.54 -4.71 -12.80
CA HIS A 57 -11.73 -3.63 -13.74
C HIS A 57 -11.17 -4.01 -15.10
N SER A 58 -10.02 -4.64 -15.09
CA SER A 58 -9.42 -5.07 -16.32
C SER A 58 -10.28 -6.08 -17.03
N MET A 59 -10.86 -7.00 -16.30
CA MET A 59 -11.71 -7.99 -16.90
C MET A 59 -12.98 -7.41 -17.45
N LEU A 60 -13.53 -6.46 -16.72
CA LEU A 60 -14.77 -5.87 -17.18
C LEU A 60 -14.59 -5.01 -18.40
N SER A 61 -13.41 -4.51 -18.60
CA SER A 61 -13.23 -3.64 -19.73
C SER A 61 -13.09 -4.43 -21.03
N MET A 62 -13.20 -5.72 -20.99
CA MET A 62 -13.15 -6.48 -22.21
C MET A 62 -14.35 -6.30 -23.09
#